data_d84bd9a62cf209fa9d9a4f086fa03049
#
_entry.id   d84bd9a62cf209fa9d9a4f086fa03049
#
_cell.length_a   1.000
_cell.length_b   1.000
_cell.length_c   1.000
_cell.angle_alpha   90.00
_cell.angle_beta   90.00
_cell.angle_gamma   90.00
#
_symmetry.space_group_name_H-M   'P 1'
#
loop_
_entity.id
_entity.type
_entity.pdbx_description
1 polymer ?
#
loop_
_entity_poly.entity_id
_entity_poly.type
_entity_poly.pdbx_seq_one_letter_code
_entity_poly.pdbx_strand_id
1 'polypeptide(L)'
;MSDPSVITNSAQEHRAETTASSVITGPDPELEQLPNPRRPWRRTTIFALFSCFVVSVTLLMGLLGDFAFSTRRGPPRELGNLANLRPTSGEVNQWIKAEGELADHGGIKYQRPFEADSFRLVPIEGNDRIWVQVRVPAGFEDEHFVPPTAFVGRLLKANSSGIRYSALRQAIQDAGWPSSQMPNEACILVDGESPAAIRWVLALAVILLGSAGFSLWATRSVLRPARSV
;
A
#
# COMPACT_ATOMS: atom_id res chain seq x y z
N MET A 1 59.48 -84.91 -6.55
CA MET A 1 58.74 -85.78 -7.45
C MET A 1 57.56 -84.97 -7.97
N SER A 2 57.61 -84.66 -9.24
CA SER A 2 56.50 -84.61 -10.18
C SER A 2 55.64 -83.32 -10.03
N ASP A 3 55.32 -82.61 -10.97
CA ASP A 3 55.56 -82.41 -12.37
C ASP A 3 54.94 -81.12 -12.82
N PRO A 4 55.45 -80.35 -13.70
CA PRO A 4 54.84 -79.08 -14.13
C PRO A 4 54.01 -79.30 -15.39
N SER A 5 53.18 -78.38 -15.70
CA SER A 5 52.51 -78.07 -16.97
C SER A 5 51.00 -77.85 -16.68
N VAL A 6 50.35 -76.84 -17.12
CA VAL A 6 50.25 -76.29 -18.47
C VAL A 6 49.70 -74.86 -18.35
N ILE A 7 50.51 -73.94 -18.83
CA ILE A 7 50.04 -72.59 -19.14
C ILE A 7 49.60 -72.64 -20.60
N THR A 8 48.40 -72.39 -20.91
CA THR A 8 47.96 -72.13 -22.28
C THR A 8 46.83 -71.16 -22.37
N ASN A 9 47.12 -70.00 -22.90
CA ASN A 9 46.32 -69.15 -23.76
C ASN A 9 44.81 -68.95 -23.45
N SER A 10 44.52 -67.89 -22.79
CA SER A 10 43.26 -67.19 -22.93
C SER A 10 43.41 -65.65 -22.95
N ALA A 11 44.46 -65.21 -23.66
CA ALA A 11 44.76 -63.76 -23.77
C ALA A 11 44.41 -63.19 -25.15
N GLN A 12 43.53 -63.80 -25.91
CA GLN A 12 43.23 -63.32 -27.27
C GLN A 12 41.76 -63.15 -27.66
N GLU A 13 40.84 -63.29 -26.73
CA GLU A 13 39.40 -63.15 -27.04
C GLU A 13 38.70 -61.90 -26.48
N HIS A 14 39.45 -61.03 -25.85
CA HIS A 14 38.86 -59.78 -25.29
C HIS A 14 39.19 -58.49 -26.09
N ARG A 15 39.56 -58.59 -27.37
CA ARG A 15 39.97 -57.46 -28.18
C ARG A 15 39.06 -57.14 -29.37
N ALA A 16 37.84 -57.61 -29.38
CA ALA A 16 36.91 -57.41 -30.51
C ALA A 16 35.59 -56.74 -30.20
N GLU A 17 35.35 -56.25 -29.00
CA GLU A 17 34.07 -55.62 -28.65
C GLU A 17 34.18 -54.16 -28.21
N THR A 18 35.26 -53.45 -28.49
CA THR A 18 35.40 -52.04 -28.17
C THR A 18 35.42 -51.21 -29.42
N THR A 19 34.42 -51.36 -30.29
CA THR A 19 34.27 -50.42 -31.42
C THR A 19 32.83 -50.37 -31.83
N ALA A 20 32.02 -49.57 -31.18
CA ALA A 20 30.86 -48.86 -31.71
C ALA A 20 30.02 -48.21 -30.58
N SER A 21 30.64 -47.46 -29.74
CA SER A 21 29.87 -46.42 -29.03
C SER A 21 29.93 -45.14 -29.87
N SER A 22 29.20 -45.15 -30.95
CA SER A 22 28.94 -43.92 -31.69
C SER A 22 28.22 -42.94 -30.73
N VAL A 23 28.98 -41.94 -30.33
CA VAL A 23 28.47 -40.77 -29.63
C VAL A 23 27.35 -40.21 -30.50
N ILE A 24 26.13 -40.56 -30.16
CA ILE A 24 24.91 -39.89 -30.68
C ILE A 24 24.90 -38.50 -30.05
N THR A 25 25.54 -37.53 -30.71
CA THR A 25 25.64 -36.12 -30.31
C THR A 25 24.40 -35.33 -30.77
N GLY A 26 23.28 -36.00 -30.94
CA GLY A 26 22.00 -35.34 -31.26
C GLY A 26 21.00 -35.53 -30.14
N PRO A 27 20.06 -34.62 -29.98
CA PRO A 27 18.95 -34.83 -29.09
C PRO A 27 18.22 -36.10 -29.54
N ASP A 28 17.96 -36.97 -28.57
CA ASP A 28 17.27 -38.25 -28.78
C ASP A 28 15.88 -37.97 -29.39
N PRO A 29 15.57 -38.51 -30.59
CA PRO A 29 14.32 -38.28 -31.28
C PRO A 29 13.11 -38.72 -30.46
N GLU A 30 13.27 -39.60 -29.49
CA GLU A 30 12.20 -39.96 -28.56
C GLU A 30 11.91 -38.83 -27.55
N LEU A 31 12.88 -38.00 -27.18
CA LEU A 31 12.69 -36.84 -26.32
C LEU A 31 11.94 -35.70 -27.02
N GLU A 32 12.04 -35.59 -28.34
CA GLU A 32 11.27 -34.60 -29.11
C GLU A 32 9.78 -34.92 -29.22
N GLN A 33 9.41 -36.21 -29.10
CA GLN A 33 8.03 -36.66 -29.16
C GLN A 33 7.32 -36.57 -27.80
N LEU A 34 8.02 -36.27 -26.73
CA LEU A 34 7.40 -36.10 -25.44
C LEU A 34 6.53 -34.83 -25.42
N PRO A 35 5.25 -34.95 -25.05
CA PRO A 35 4.39 -33.78 -24.96
C PRO A 35 4.97 -32.77 -23.97
N ASN A 36 5.11 -31.53 -24.42
CA ASN A 36 5.60 -30.44 -23.58
C ASN A 36 4.95 -30.47 -22.19
N PRO A 37 5.73 -30.48 -21.11
CA PRO A 37 5.18 -30.58 -19.76
C PRO A 37 4.20 -29.43 -19.54
N ARG A 38 2.94 -29.78 -19.34
CA ARG A 38 1.90 -28.81 -18.99
C ARG A 38 2.33 -28.14 -17.71
N ARG A 39 2.61 -26.86 -17.74
CA ARG A 39 2.92 -26.03 -16.57
C ARG A 39 1.63 -25.31 -16.13
N PRO A 40 0.70 -25.98 -15.42
CA PRO A 40 -0.59 -25.42 -15.04
C PRO A 40 -0.40 -24.19 -14.14
N TRP A 41 0.64 -24.17 -13.33
CA TRP A 41 0.97 -23.11 -12.39
C TRP A 41 1.42 -21.81 -13.06
N ARG A 42 1.88 -21.83 -14.31
CA ARG A 42 2.37 -20.63 -15.00
C ARG A 42 1.28 -19.56 -15.14
N ARG A 43 0.06 -19.98 -15.50
CA ARG A 43 -1.07 -19.04 -15.65
C ARG A 43 -1.46 -18.46 -14.29
N THR A 44 -1.55 -19.29 -13.26
CA THR A 44 -1.87 -18.87 -11.90
C THR A 44 -0.82 -17.90 -11.34
N THR A 45 0.48 -18.19 -11.57
CA THR A 45 1.56 -17.31 -11.13
C THR A 45 1.51 -15.96 -11.84
N ILE A 46 1.27 -15.92 -13.15
CA ILE A 46 1.14 -14.67 -13.91
C ILE A 46 -0.05 -13.86 -13.39
N PHE A 47 -1.19 -14.52 -13.15
CA PHE A 47 -2.38 -13.86 -12.63
C PHE A 47 -2.13 -13.29 -11.23
N ALA A 48 -1.50 -14.05 -10.34
CA ALA A 48 -1.15 -13.60 -8.99
C ALA A 48 -0.20 -12.39 -9.01
N LEU A 49 0.84 -12.42 -9.86
CA LEU A 49 1.78 -11.32 -10.01
C LEU A 49 1.10 -10.06 -10.59
N PHE A 50 0.22 -10.24 -11.57
CA PHE A 50 -0.54 -9.13 -12.14
C PHE A 50 -1.49 -8.50 -11.09
N SER A 51 -2.21 -9.33 -10.33
CA SER A 51 -3.05 -8.86 -9.23
C SER A 51 -2.26 -8.10 -8.17
N CYS A 52 -1.09 -8.62 -7.77
CA CYS A 52 -0.20 -7.95 -6.83
C CYS A 52 0.27 -6.59 -7.36
N PHE A 53 0.62 -6.51 -8.64
CA PHE A 53 0.98 -5.25 -9.30
C PHE A 53 -0.16 -4.23 -9.26
N VAL A 54 -1.37 -4.64 -9.68
CA VAL A 54 -2.54 -3.75 -9.70
C VAL A 54 -2.86 -3.24 -8.29
N VAL A 55 -2.88 -4.13 -7.29
CA VAL A 55 -3.12 -3.74 -5.89
C VAL A 55 -2.07 -2.76 -5.40
N SER A 56 -0.78 -3.03 -5.67
CA SER A 56 0.31 -2.13 -5.25
C SER A 56 0.18 -0.73 -5.87
N VAL A 57 -0.15 -0.66 -7.17
CA VAL A 57 -0.34 0.62 -7.88
C VAL A 57 -1.57 1.36 -7.34
N THR A 58 -2.68 0.67 -7.12
CA THR A 58 -3.90 1.28 -6.59
C THR A 58 -3.67 1.86 -5.19
N LEU A 59 -2.97 1.12 -4.32
CA LEU A 59 -2.62 1.62 -2.99
C LEU A 59 -1.66 2.81 -3.06
N LEU A 60 -0.66 2.79 -3.95
CA LEU A 60 0.23 3.93 -4.16
C LEU A 60 -0.54 5.19 -4.58
N MET A 61 -1.47 5.05 -5.53
CA MET A 61 -2.34 6.16 -5.96
C MET A 61 -3.15 6.72 -4.79
N GLY A 62 -3.71 5.84 -3.95
CA GLY A 62 -4.45 6.25 -2.76
C GLY A 62 -3.61 6.96 -1.69
N LEU A 63 -2.30 6.71 -1.66
CA LEU A 63 -1.36 7.30 -0.70
C LEU A 63 -0.65 8.57 -1.20
N LEU A 64 -0.84 8.99 -2.45
CA LEU A 64 -0.14 10.14 -3.03
C LEU A 64 -0.34 11.42 -2.20
N GLY A 65 -1.54 11.65 -1.69
CA GLY A 65 -1.85 12.81 -0.84
C GLY A 65 -1.07 12.77 0.49
N ASP A 66 -0.97 11.61 1.10
CA ASP A 66 -0.25 11.42 2.37
C ASP A 66 1.25 11.50 2.15
N PHE A 67 1.74 10.96 1.05
CA PHE A 67 3.14 11.09 0.63
C PHE A 67 3.53 12.57 0.45
N ALA A 68 2.74 13.33 -0.32
CA ALA A 68 2.99 14.75 -0.54
C ALA A 68 2.96 15.56 0.78
N PHE A 69 2.11 15.18 1.73
CA PHE A 69 2.07 15.82 3.04
C PHE A 69 3.28 15.43 3.91
N SER A 70 3.67 14.17 3.93
CA SER A 70 4.79 13.66 4.74
C SER A 70 6.16 14.24 4.37
N THR A 71 6.30 14.70 3.13
CA THR A 71 7.54 15.34 2.62
C THR A 71 7.63 16.82 2.96
N ARG A 72 6.54 17.42 3.46
CA ARG A 72 6.55 18.85 3.83
C ARG A 72 7.50 19.10 4.99
N ARG A 73 8.23 20.20 4.90
CA ARG A 73 9.20 20.66 5.91
C ARG A 73 8.87 22.11 6.28
N GLY A 74 9.23 22.49 7.49
CA GLY A 74 9.02 23.84 8.00
C GLY A 74 7.96 23.90 9.09
N PRO A 75 7.71 25.10 9.64
CA PRO A 75 6.65 25.32 10.63
C PRO A 75 5.25 25.23 9.98
N PRO A 76 4.20 25.02 10.78
CA PRO A 76 2.83 25.09 10.30
C PRO A 76 2.53 26.50 9.78
N ARG A 77 1.77 26.59 8.70
CA ARG A 77 1.33 27.86 8.14
C ARG A 77 0.23 28.43 9.02
N GLU A 78 0.40 29.66 9.48
CA GLU A 78 -0.62 30.36 10.25
C GLU A 78 -1.73 30.88 9.32
N LEU A 79 -2.97 30.47 9.57
CA LEU A 79 -4.16 30.89 8.81
C LEU A 79 -5.06 31.85 9.61
N GLY A 80 -4.73 32.11 10.89
CA GLY A 80 -5.55 32.95 11.75
C GLY A 80 -6.87 32.32 12.16
N ASN A 81 -7.95 33.10 12.19
CA ASN A 81 -9.24 32.64 12.67
C ASN A 81 -10.02 31.87 11.60
N LEU A 82 -10.41 30.63 11.95
CA LEU A 82 -11.16 29.73 11.07
C LEU A 82 -12.59 30.19 10.77
N ALA A 83 -13.20 30.99 11.65
CA ALA A 83 -14.56 31.51 11.42
C ALA A 83 -14.66 32.34 10.13
N ASN A 84 -13.59 33.06 9.79
CA ASN A 84 -13.55 33.93 8.60
C ASN A 84 -12.83 33.29 7.40
N LEU A 85 -12.28 32.08 7.56
CA LEU A 85 -11.47 31.46 6.54
C LEU A 85 -12.35 30.86 5.43
N ARG A 86 -11.99 31.18 4.19
CA ARG A 86 -12.51 30.48 2.98
C ARG A 86 -11.37 29.69 2.37
N PRO A 87 -11.32 28.38 2.64
CA PRO A 87 -10.21 27.55 2.19
C PRO A 87 -10.08 27.58 0.66
N THR A 88 -8.92 27.93 0.18
CA THR A 88 -8.59 27.83 -1.24
C THR A 88 -8.02 26.43 -1.57
N SER A 89 -8.05 26.06 -2.85
CA SER A 89 -7.47 24.78 -3.28
C SER A 89 -5.97 24.64 -2.95
N GLY A 90 -5.26 25.77 -2.83
CA GLY A 90 -3.85 25.80 -2.46
C GLY A 90 -3.58 25.52 -0.97
N GLU A 91 -4.57 25.65 -0.11
CA GLU A 91 -4.45 25.41 1.33
C GLU A 91 -4.81 23.97 1.73
N VAL A 92 -5.43 23.26 0.82
CA VAL A 92 -5.74 21.85 1.00
C VAL A 92 -4.45 21.01 1.06
N ASN A 93 -4.45 20.02 1.93
CA ASN A 93 -3.31 19.14 2.17
C ASN A 93 -2.08 19.87 2.73
N GLN A 94 -2.30 20.95 3.51
CA GLN A 94 -1.24 21.69 4.17
C GLN A 94 -1.24 21.46 5.67
N TRP A 95 -0.06 21.61 6.28
CA TRP A 95 0.09 21.68 7.72
C TRP A 95 -0.15 23.11 8.17
N ILE A 96 -1.21 23.32 8.94
CA ILE A 96 -1.68 24.63 9.32
C ILE A 96 -1.79 24.78 10.84
N LYS A 97 -1.69 26.02 11.30
CA LYS A 97 -2.05 26.44 12.64
C LYS A 97 -3.13 27.49 12.51
N ALA A 98 -4.21 27.31 13.23
CA ALA A 98 -5.36 28.21 13.17
C ALA A 98 -6.09 28.25 14.52
N GLU A 99 -6.88 29.29 14.73
CA GLU A 99 -7.69 29.49 15.94
C GLU A 99 -9.17 29.50 15.56
N GLY A 100 -10.00 29.04 16.49
CA GLY A 100 -11.46 29.06 16.28
C GLY A 100 -12.19 28.40 17.44
N GLU A 101 -13.48 28.70 17.54
CA GLU A 101 -14.36 28.08 18.51
C GLU A 101 -15.18 26.98 17.83
N LEU A 102 -15.32 25.85 18.51
CA LEU A 102 -16.14 24.75 18.03
C LEU A 102 -17.60 25.04 18.34
N ALA A 103 -18.48 24.74 17.40
CA ALA A 103 -19.92 24.89 17.64
C ALA A 103 -20.42 23.89 18.69
N ASP A 104 -21.32 24.32 19.57
CA ASP A 104 -21.90 23.46 20.61
C ASP A 104 -22.80 22.35 20.06
N HIS A 105 -23.24 22.50 18.82
CA HIS A 105 -24.22 21.61 18.18
C HIS A 105 -23.66 21.02 16.87
N GLY A 106 -24.17 19.85 16.50
CA GLY A 106 -23.84 19.24 15.21
C GLY A 106 -22.57 18.41 15.17
N GLY A 107 -21.96 18.14 16.31
CA GLY A 107 -20.75 17.30 16.37
C GLY A 107 -21.05 15.81 16.15
N ILE A 108 -20.24 15.15 15.35
CA ILE A 108 -20.28 13.70 15.09
C ILE A 108 -19.22 13.02 15.93
N LYS A 109 -19.65 12.09 16.79
CA LYS A 109 -18.73 11.22 17.53
C LYS A 109 -18.48 9.95 16.71
N TYR A 110 -17.24 9.52 16.59
CA TYR A 110 -16.90 8.25 15.97
C TYR A 110 -15.62 7.67 16.56
N GLN A 111 -15.42 6.37 16.41
CA GLN A 111 -14.25 5.66 16.87
C GLN A 111 -13.57 5.00 15.68
N ARG A 112 -12.25 5.00 15.66
CA ARG A 112 -11.49 4.28 14.66
C ARG A 112 -11.25 2.85 15.09
N PRO A 113 -11.29 1.87 14.18
CA PRO A 113 -10.90 0.51 14.49
C PRO A 113 -9.49 0.48 15.09
N PHE A 114 -9.31 -0.29 16.16
CA PHE A 114 -8.02 -0.48 16.85
C PHE A 114 -7.46 0.75 17.62
N GLU A 115 -8.18 1.86 17.70
CA GLU A 115 -7.83 3.00 18.56
C GLU A 115 -8.76 3.02 19.78
N ALA A 116 -8.19 3.22 20.96
CA ALA A 116 -8.97 3.34 22.21
C ALA A 116 -9.62 4.70 22.36
N ASP A 117 -9.06 5.71 21.70
CA ASP A 117 -9.57 7.07 21.75
C ASP A 117 -10.74 7.28 20.81
N SER A 118 -11.65 8.16 21.21
CA SER A 118 -12.74 8.60 20.36
C SER A 118 -12.38 9.88 19.60
N PHE A 119 -13.11 10.14 18.54
CA PHE A 119 -12.92 11.35 17.72
C PHE A 119 -14.24 12.11 17.65
N ARG A 120 -14.14 13.41 17.71
CA ARG A 120 -15.27 14.31 17.47
C ARG A 120 -14.97 15.14 16.23
N LEU A 121 -15.91 15.13 15.29
CA LEU A 121 -15.90 16.01 14.14
C LEU A 121 -16.95 17.10 14.38
N VAL A 122 -16.50 18.33 14.54
CA VAL A 122 -17.34 19.46 14.94
C VAL A 122 -17.13 20.62 13.98
N PRO A 123 -18.18 21.32 13.52
CA PRO A 123 -18.02 22.52 12.73
C PRO A 123 -17.43 23.67 13.57
N ILE A 124 -16.81 24.61 12.90
CA ILE A 124 -16.37 25.87 13.51
C ILE A 124 -17.56 26.82 13.64
N GLU A 125 -17.70 27.46 14.79
CA GLU A 125 -18.73 28.47 15.00
C GLU A 125 -18.59 29.62 14.00
N GLY A 126 -19.69 29.91 13.31
CA GLY A 126 -19.72 30.94 12.25
C GLY A 126 -19.18 30.50 10.89
N ASN A 127 -18.75 29.23 10.73
CA ASN A 127 -18.25 28.72 9.46
C ASN A 127 -18.57 27.25 9.19
N ASP A 128 -19.69 26.98 8.55
CA ASP A 128 -20.16 25.62 8.22
C ASP A 128 -19.27 24.89 7.19
N ARG A 129 -18.32 25.58 6.58
CA ARG A 129 -17.41 25.00 5.58
C ARG A 129 -16.17 24.34 6.17
N ILE A 130 -15.86 24.66 7.43
CA ILE A 130 -14.70 24.13 8.13
C ILE A 130 -15.14 23.30 9.31
N TRP A 131 -14.68 22.05 9.30
CA TRP A 131 -14.91 21.08 10.34
C TRP A 131 -13.59 20.72 10.99
N VAL A 132 -13.57 20.57 12.29
CA VAL A 132 -12.37 20.16 13.03
C VAL A 132 -12.59 18.77 13.59
N GLN A 133 -11.68 17.89 13.29
CA GLN A 133 -11.59 16.58 13.93
C GLN A 133 -10.70 16.69 15.15
N VAL A 134 -11.26 16.54 16.32
CA VAL A 134 -10.55 16.59 17.60
C VAL A 134 -10.47 15.18 18.20
N ARG A 135 -9.31 14.81 18.72
CA ARG A 135 -9.11 13.56 19.44
C ARG A 135 -9.54 13.73 20.89
N VAL A 136 -10.38 12.83 21.37
CA VAL A 136 -10.84 12.77 22.76
C VAL A 136 -10.20 11.53 23.39
N PRO A 137 -9.30 11.70 24.35
CA PRO A 137 -8.68 10.57 25.04
C PRO A 137 -9.71 9.68 25.74
N ALA A 138 -9.44 8.38 25.79
CA ALA A 138 -10.30 7.43 26.50
C ALA A 138 -10.46 7.85 27.98
N GLY A 139 -11.70 7.86 28.46
CA GLY A 139 -12.03 8.31 29.83
C GLY A 139 -12.43 9.78 29.96
N PHE A 140 -12.32 10.59 28.90
CA PHE A 140 -12.77 11.99 28.88
C PHE A 140 -13.95 12.21 27.92
N GLU A 141 -14.74 11.17 27.69
CA GLU A 141 -15.68 11.16 26.56
C GLU A 141 -16.90 12.07 26.70
N ASP A 142 -17.31 12.46 27.93
CA ASP A 142 -18.59 13.13 28.12
C ASP A 142 -18.52 14.58 28.61
N GLU A 143 -18.40 14.84 29.91
CA GLU A 143 -18.65 16.19 30.43
C GLU A 143 -17.37 16.99 30.74
N HIS A 144 -16.21 16.36 30.70
CA HIS A 144 -14.94 16.97 31.15
C HIS A 144 -14.02 17.36 29.99
N PHE A 145 -14.41 17.10 28.74
CA PHE A 145 -13.59 17.48 27.60
C PHE A 145 -13.82 18.94 27.23
N VAL A 146 -12.86 19.77 27.56
CA VAL A 146 -12.83 21.17 27.10
C VAL A 146 -12.11 21.19 25.75
N PRO A 147 -12.81 21.53 24.66
CA PRO A 147 -12.19 21.57 23.35
C PRO A 147 -11.12 22.68 23.28
N PRO A 148 -10.01 22.46 22.58
CA PRO A 148 -9.02 23.50 22.37
C PRO A 148 -9.59 24.60 21.46
N THR A 149 -9.11 25.83 21.63
CA THR A 149 -9.43 26.97 20.76
C THR A 149 -8.38 27.22 19.70
N ALA A 150 -7.22 26.57 19.82
CA ALA A 150 -6.13 26.62 18.86
C ALA A 150 -5.84 25.23 18.33
N PHE A 151 -5.79 25.09 17.02
CA PHE A 151 -5.61 23.81 16.33
C PHE A 151 -4.35 23.84 15.48
N VAL A 152 -3.62 22.73 15.50
CA VAL A 152 -2.45 22.51 14.65
C VAL A 152 -2.59 21.17 13.97
N GLY A 153 -2.82 21.19 12.66
CA GLY A 153 -3.12 19.96 11.97
C GLY A 153 -3.09 20.06 10.45
N ARG A 154 -3.63 19.04 9.82
CA ARG A 154 -3.72 18.94 8.37
C ARG A 154 -5.10 19.34 7.86
N LEU A 155 -5.14 20.26 6.90
CA LEU A 155 -6.39 20.65 6.26
C LEU A 155 -6.67 19.76 5.04
N LEU A 156 -7.81 19.09 5.01
CA LEU A 156 -8.23 18.18 3.96
C LEU A 156 -9.55 18.66 3.33
N LYS A 157 -9.78 18.33 2.07
CA LYS A 157 -11.13 18.40 1.49
C LYS A 157 -11.95 17.18 1.93
N ALA A 158 -13.18 17.37 2.33
CA ALA A 158 -14.08 16.29 2.73
C ALA A 158 -14.23 15.21 1.63
N ASN A 159 -14.32 15.61 0.36
CA ASN A 159 -14.47 14.71 -0.77
C ASN A 159 -13.17 14.05 -1.26
N SER A 160 -12.01 14.63 -0.97
CA SER A 160 -10.72 14.16 -1.47
C SER A 160 -9.85 13.50 -0.40
N SER A 161 -10.42 13.24 0.76
CA SER A 161 -9.72 12.50 1.81
C SER A 161 -9.42 11.08 1.32
N GLY A 162 -8.13 10.69 1.35
CA GLY A 162 -7.65 9.39 0.89
C GLY A 162 -8.23 8.19 1.64
N ILE A 163 -7.74 7.00 1.32
CA ILE A 163 -8.18 5.73 1.92
C ILE A 163 -8.12 5.77 3.46
N ARG A 164 -7.14 6.47 4.02
CA ARG A 164 -6.93 6.61 5.47
C ARG A 164 -8.10 7.26 6.21
N TYR A 165 -8.87 8.10 5.54
CA TYR A 165 -10.01 8.81 6.11
C TYR A 165 -11.36 8.19 5.72
N SER A 166 -11.36 6.93 5.27
CA SER A 166 -12.60 6.22 4.93
C SER A 166 -13.56 6.11 6.10
N ALA A 167 -13.05 5.84 7.32
CA ALA A 167 -13.85 5.80 8.54
C ALA A 167 -14.53 7.14 8.86
N LEU A 168 -13.82 8.25 8.63
CA LEU A 168 -14.38 9.59 8.79
C LEU A 168 -15.52 9.84 7.80
N ARG A 169 -15.35 9.47 6.53
CA ARG A 169 -16.41 9.56 5.53
C ARG A 169 -17.62 8.72 5.88
N GLN A 170 -17.38 7.49 6.34
CA GLN A 170 -18.44 6.61 6.78
C GLN A 170 -19.19 7.19 7.96
N ALA A 171 -18.50 7.72 8.98
CA ALA A 171 -19.12 8.38 10.12
C ALA A 171 -19.99 9.57 9.72
N ILE A 172 -19.56 10.37 8.75
CA ILE A 172 -20.36 11.47 8.19
C ILE A 172 -21.62 10.94 7.50
N GLN A 173 -21.52 9.83 6.77
CA GLN A 173 -22.67 9.21 6.10
C GLN A 173 -23.63 8.58 7.10
N ASP A 174 -23.10 7.84 8.10
CA ASP A 174 -23.91 7.15 9.12
C ASP A 174 -24.64 8.10 10.05
N ALA A 175 -24.09 9.30 10.28
CA ALA A 175 -24.74 10.35 11.04
C ALA A 175 -26.02 10.91 10.36
N GLY A 176 -26.36 10.41 9.18
CA GLY A 176 -27.55 10.83 8.44
C GLY A 176 -27.49 12.28 7.98
N TRP A 177 -26.28 12.85 7.94
CA TRP A 177 -26.11 14.22 7.47
C TRP A 177 -26.45 14.25 5.99
N PRO A 178 -27.49 14.98 5.62
CA PRO A 178 -27.78 15.16 4.23
C PRO A 178 -26.56 15.84 3.60
N SER A 179 -26.13 15.33 2.46
CA SER A 179 -25.11 15.95 1.62
C SER A 179 -25.36 17.44 1.32
N SER A 180 -26.55 17.92 1.64
CA SER A 180 -26.97 19.32 1.59
C SER A 180 -26.46 20.19 2.74
N GLN A 181 -26.07 19.61 3.90
CA GLN A 181 -25.54 20.38 5.04
C GLN A 181 -24.02 20.48 5.03
N MET A 182 -23.31 19.51 4.44
CA MET A 182 -21.89 19.63 4.23
C MET A 182 -21.63 20.09 2.79
N PRO A 183 -21.23 21.33 2.57
CA PRO A 183 -20.95 21.82 1.23
C PRO A 183 -19.93 20.93 0.54
N ASN A 184 -20.05 20.71 -0.77
CA ASN A 184 -19.06 19.95 -1.57
C ASN A 184 -17.62 20.49 -1.44
N GLU A 185 -17.49 21.71 -0.96
CA GLU A 185 -16.23 22.40 -0.71
C GLU A 185 -15.83 22.39 0.78
N ALA A 186 -16.51 21.63 1.63
CA ALA A 186 -16.15 21.55 3.04
C ALA A 186 -14.74 21.02 3.22
N CYS A 187 -14.04 21.62 4.16
CA CYS A 187 -12.70 21.22 4.56
C CYS A 187 -12.71 20.66 5.98
N ILE A 188 -11.86 19.69 6.21
CA ILE A 188 -11.71 19.04 7.50
C ILE A 188 -10.30 19.31 8.00
N LEU A 189 -10.18 19.94 9.14
CA LEU A 189 -8.92 20.11 9.86
C LEU A 189 -8.75 18.93 10.81
N VAL A 190 -7.76 18.10 10.55
CA VAL A 190 -7.40 16.99 11.42
C VAL A 190 -6.39 17.48 12.44
N ASP A 191 -6.87 17.76 13.65
CA ASP A 191 -6.03 18.27 14.73
C ASP A 191 -5.00 17.23 15.19
N GLY A 192 -3.79 17.71 15.53
CA GLY A 192 -2.66 16.87 15.96
C GLY A 192 -1.93 16.15 14.84
N GLU A 193 -2.38 16.24 13.58
CA GLU A 193 -1.72 15.57 12.47
C GLU A 193 -0.54 16.39 11.94
N SER A 194 0.68 15.90 12.18
CA SER A 194 1.91 16.53 11.68
C SER A 194 2.56 15.71 10.55
N PRO A 195 3.33 16.35 9.64
CA PRO A 195 4.08 15.63 8.61
C PRO A 195 5.03 14.58 9.19
N ALA A 196 5.58 14.82 10.38
CA ALA A 196 6.49 13.89 11.05
C ALA A 196 5.78 12.60 11.48
N ALA A 197 4.54 12.71 11.97
CA ALA A 197 3.76 11.57 12.42
C ALA A 197 3.39 10.60 11.27
N ILE A 198 3.39 11.08 10.02
CA ILE A 198 2.99 10.30 8.84
C ILE A 198 4.20 9.79 8.04
N ARG A 199 5.42 9.97 8.50
CA ARG A 199 6.62 9.52 7.76
C ARG A 199 6.67 8.04 7.46
N TRP A 200 5.98 7.21 8.23
CA TRP A 200 5.86 5.78 7.94
C TRP A 200 5.25 5.49 6.56
N VAL A 201 4.46 6.44 6.00
CA VAL A 201 3.91 6.35 4.64
C VAL A 201 5.02 6.29 3.60
N LEU A 202 6.16 6.96 3.84
CA LEU A 202 7.33 6.88 2.95
C LEU A 202 7.87 5.46 2.87
N ALA A 203 8.03 4.79 4.02
CA ALA A 203 8.47 3.40 4.06
C ALA A 203 7.48 2.48 3.33
N LEU A 204 6.18 2.68 3.57
CA LEU A 204 5.14 1.91 2.89
C LEU A 204 5.16 2.15 1.36
N ALA A 205 5.35 3.38 0.92
CA ALA A 205 5.46 3.71 -0.50
C ALA A 205 6.67 3.00 -1.16
N VAL A 206 7.82 2.93 -0.48
CA VAL A 206 9.00 2.21 -0.96
C VAL A 206 8.71 0.71 -1.08
N ILE A 207 8.04 0.11 -0.11
CA ILE A 207 7.65 -1.30 -0.13
C ILE A 207 6.70 -1.58 -1.31
N LEU A 208 5.69 -0.72 -1.51
CA LEU A 208 4.73 -0.88 -2.60
C LEU A 208 5.39 -0.69 -3.98
N LEU A 209 6.31 0.25 -4.12
CA LEU A 209 7.10 0.44 -5.35
C LEU A 209 7.98 -0.79 -5.63
N GLY A 210 8.65 -1.30 -4.58
CA GLY A 210 9.44 -2.52 -4.68
C GLY A 210 8.60 -3.73 -5.10
N SER A 211 7.42 -3.90 -4.50
CA SER A 211 6.47 -4.95 -4.83
C SER A 211 5.97 -4.85 -6.28
N ALA A 212 5.61 -3.65 -6.74
CA ALA A 212 5.19 -3.41 -8.12
C ALA A 212 6.33 -3.71 -9.11
N GLY A 213 7.55 -3.23 -8.82
CA GLY A 213 8.74 -3.48 -9.64
C GLY A 213 9.10 -4.97 -9.70
N PHE A 214 9.08 -5.65 -8.56
CA PHE A 214 9.30 -7.09 -8.47
C PHE A 214 8.26 -7.87 -9.28
N SER A 215 6.99 -7.53 -9.16
CA SER A 215 5.90 -8.19 -9.89
C SER A 215 6.08 -8.05 -11.40
N LEU A 216 6.47 -6.87 -11.89
CA LEU A 216 6.79 -6.65 -13.30
C LEU A 216 8.00 -7.46 -13.77
N TRP A 217 9.08 -7.46 -12.98
CA TRP A 217 10.30 -8.21 -13.30
C TRP A 217 10.01 -9.72 -13.32
N ALA A 218 9.33 -10.24 -12.32
CA ALA A 218 8.97 -11.65 -12.23
C ALA A 218 8.06 -12.09 -13.38
N THR A 219 7.06 -11.26 -13.75
CA THR A 219 6.18 -11.51 -14.89
C THR A 219 6.99 -11.60 -16.19
N ARG A 220 7.91 -10.66 -16.43
CA ARG A 220 8.80 -10.71 -17.60
C ARG A 220 9.69 -11.95 -17.58
N SER A 221 10.20 -12.35 -16.42
CA SER A 221 11.05 -13.56 -16.28
C SER A 221 10.27 -14.82 -16.62
N VAL A 222 9.01 -14.95 -16.14
CA VAL A 222 8.13 -16.10 -16.43
C VAL A 222 7.71 -16.15 -17.90
N LEU A 223 7.58 -14.98 -18.55
CA LEU A 223 7.18 -14.89 -19.96
C LEU A 223 8.34 -15.17 -20.94
N ARG A 224 9.60 -15.04 -20.51
CA ARG A 224 10.74 -15.37 -21.38
C ARG A 224 10.69 -16.84 -21.77
N PRO A 225 10.75 -17.16 -23.08
CA PRO A 225 10.87 -18.54 -23.52
C PRO A 225 12.20 -19.09 -23.02
N ALA A 226 12.20 -20.34 -22.53
CA ALA A 226 13.44 -21.05 -22.27
C ALA A 226 14.22 -21.08 -23.61
N ARG A 227 15.38 -20.42 -23.66
CA ARG A 227 16.29 -20.56 -24.80
C ARG A 227 16.67 -22.02 -24.85
N SER A 228 16.24 -22.70 -25.91
CA SER A 228 16.82 -23.99 -26.29
C SER A 228 18.31 -23.74 -26.61
N VAL A 229 19.17 -24.27 -25.76
CA VAL A 229 20.60 -24.35 -26.01
C VAL A 229 20.84 -25.50 -26.97
#